data_cdc995bc197f27eaa748dae1504d2b29
#
_entry.id   cdc995bc197f27eaa748dae1504d2b29
#
_cell.length_a   1.000
_cell.length_b   1.000
_cell.length_c   1.000
_cell.angle_alpha   90.00
_cell.angle_beta   90.00
_cell.angle_gamma   90.00
#
_symmetry.space_group_name_H-M   'P 1'
#
loop_
_entity.id
_entity.type
_entity.pdbx_description
1 polymer ?
#
loop_
_entity_poly.entity_id
_entity_poly.type
_entity_poly.pdbx_seq_one_letter_code
_entity_poly.pdbx_strand_id
1 'polypeptide(L)'
;MVKIIDADTVYSPTIGSSMKSELGSYSTLLKAGKTTNFIYRIVQNQSDLVRETNDIYKVSGSKNHIDVRDRINKIIEENGTLEYRKMNGQIFEDNLVLIDSNMDRIIAETLLYFYKDGINNCNDMVEKLEQENPMNYGNVNAYRYKFKKFLTAVALGMKPATVWDGLDEATGGYIVVTKEGNVLAYHIYNRNYFEEYLLSNTKYETASTSIHDFGEVYSENGEDFIKLNLQVRFR
;
A
#
# COMPACT_ATOMS: atom_id res chain seq x y z
N MET A 1 19.48 -16.85 -9.67
CA MET A 1 20.10 -15.98 -10.67
C MET A 1 20.34 -16.78 -11.93
N VAL A 2 19.94 -16.27 -13.08
CA VAL A 2 20.15 -16.91 -14.38
C VAL A 2 21.12 -16.02 -15.16
N LYS A 3 22.17 -16.61 -15.71
CA LYS A 3 23.10 -15.92 -16.62
C LYS A 3 22.62 -16.12 -18.05
N ILE A 4 22.31 -15.04 -18.73
CA ILE A 4 21.97 -15.05 -20.17
C ILE A 4 23.24 -14.75 -20.95
N ILE A 5 23.51 -15.53 -21.99
CA ILE A 5 24.57 -15.25 -22.93
C ILE A 5 23.88 -14.81 -24.23
N ASP A 6 24.04 -13.54 -24.58
CA ASP A 6 23.60 -13.03 -25.87
C ASP A 6 24.70 -13.32 -26.88
N ALA A 7 24.38 -14.13 -27.88
CA ALA A 7 25.34 -14.57 -28.88
C ALA A 7 25.79 -13.43 -29.80
N ASP A 8 24.97 -12.37 -29.92
CA ASP A 8 25.21 -11.28 -30.89
C ASP A 8 25.93 -10.08 -30.28
N THR A 9 25.89 -9.88 -28.95
CA THR A 9 26.41 -8.65 -28.31
C THR A 9 27.57 -8.86 -27.34
N VAL A 10 28.02 -10.08 -27.08
CA VAL A 10 29.03 -10.41 -26.04
C VAL A 10 28.57 -10.00 -24.62
N TYR A 11 27.36 -9.47 -24.47
CA TYR A 11 26.80 -9.04 -23.20
C TYR A 11 26.22 -10.23 -22.44
N SER A 12 26.74 -10.49 -21.24
CA SER A 12 26.30 -11.62 -20.38
C SER A 12 25.73 -11.12 -19.06
N PRO A 13 24.53 -10.51 -19.06
CA PRO A 13 23.94 -9.99 -17.83
C PRO A 13 23.56 -11.13 -16.89
N THR A 14 23.79 -10.90 -15.60
CA THR A 14 23.17 -11.72 -14.56
C THR A 14 21.82 -11.13 -14.22
N ILE A 15 20.76 -11.89 -14.48
CA ILE A 15 19.39 -11.44 -14.20
C ILE A 15 18.85 -12.10 -12.95
N GLY A 16 18.20 -11.30 -12.11
CA GLY A 16 17.43 -11.73 -10.96
C GLY A 16 15.95 -11.79 -11.29
N SER A 17 15.25 -12.85 -10.85
CA SER A 17 13.80 -12.92 -10.94
C SER A 17 13.19 -12.91 -9.54
N SER A 18 12.14 -12.13 -9.33
CA SER A 18 11.32 -12.21 -8.13
C SER A 18 10.34 -13.37 -8.28
N MET A 19 10.25 -14.23 -7.26
CA MET A 19 9.32 -15.36 -7.27
C MET A 19 8.30 -15.21 -6.16
N LYS A 20 7.03 -15.35 -6.50
CA LYS A 20 5.90 -15.38 -5.57
C LYS A 20 5.11 -16.65 -5.78
N SER A 21 4.67 -17.26 -4.67
CA SER A 21 3.85 -18.47 -4.71
C SER A 21 2.51 -18.18 -4.04
N GLU A 22 1.45 -18.59 -4.69
CA GLU A 22 0.08 -18.58 -4.15
C GLU A 22 -0.31 -19.93 -3.56
N LEU A 23 0.61 -20.92 -3.57
CA LEU A 23 0.41 -22.22 -2.93
C LEU A 23 0.33 -22.01 -1.40
N GLY A 24 -0.86 -22.12 -0.84
CA GLY A 24 -1.13 -21.87 0.57
C GLY A 24 -1.84 -20.52 0.82
N SER A 25 -1.27 -19.64 1.64
CA SER A 25 -1.82 -18.29 1.83
C SER A 25 -1.35 -17.32 0.74
N TYR A 26 -2.19 -16.33 0.39
CA TYR A 26 -1.84 -15.32 -0.58
C TYR A 26 -0.50 -14.65 -0.27
N SER A 27 0.34 -14.56 -1.27
CA SER A 27 1.67 -13.94 -1.13
C SER A 27 1.56 -12.43 -0.83
N THR A 28 2.41 -11.96 0.06
CA THR A 28 2.49 -10.54 0.39
C THR A 28 3.38 -9.82 -0.62
N LEU A 29 2.86 -8.77 -1.25
CA LEU A 29 3.62 -7.90 -2.13
C LEU A 29 4.40 -6.86 -1.31
N LEU A 30 3.70 -6.11 -0.44
CA LEU A 30 4.28 -5.14 0.49
C LEU A 30 3.88 -5.52 1.92
N LYS A 31 4.88 -5.79 2.75
CA LYS A 31 4.67 -6.17 4.15
C LYS A 31 4.32 -4.96 5.00
N ALA A 32 3.33 -5.14 5.89
CA ALA A 32 3.05 -4.21 6.96
C ALA A 32 4.25 -4.01 7.89
N GLY A 33 4.40 -2.81 8.40
CA GLY A 33 5.39 -2.43 9.38
C GLY A 33 5.06 -1.07 10.00
N LYS A 34 5.77 -0.65 11.03
CA LYS A 34 5.63 0.72 11.55
C LYS A 34 6.02 1.78 10.51
N THR A 35 6.91 1.43 9.58
CA THR A 35 7.35 2.30 8.49
C THR A 35 6.27 2.54 7.43
N THR A 36 5.27 1.65 7.34
CA THR A 36 4.16 1.78 6.40
C THR A 36 2.90 2.40 7.04
N ASN A 37 3.04 3.05 8.20
CA ASN A 37 1.97 3.82 8.82
C ASN A 37 1.90 5.23 8.23
N PHE A 38 0.70 5.64 7.86
CA PHE A 38 0.32 6.97 7.41
C PHE A 38 -0.41 7.68 8.53
N ILE A 39 0.00 8.90 8.86
CA ILE A 39 -0.52 9.69 9.99
C ILE A 39 -1.54 10.68 9.48
N TYR A 40 -2.75 10.60 10.02
CA TYR A 40 -3.84 11.52 9.73
C TYR A 40 -4.17 12.33 10.97
N ARG A 41 -4.28 13.64 10.80
CA ARG A 41 -4.85 14.53 11.80
C ARG A 41 -6.37 14.40 11.78
N ILE A 42 -6.95 14.33 12.95
CA ILE A 42 -8.39 14.39 13.13
C ILE A 42 -8.77 15.85 13.36
N VAL A 43 -9.54 16.42 12.43
CA VAL A 43 -10.06 17.78 12.57
C VAL A 43 -11.49 17.69 13.07
N GLN A 44 -11.72 18.19 14.28
CA GLN A 44 -13.03 18.10 14.98
C GLN A 44 -13.15 19.17 16.06
N ASN A 45 -14.38 19.32 16.59
CA ASN A 45 -14.69 20.32 17.61
C ASN A 45 -14.98 19.73 19.01
N GLN A 46 -14.74 18.43 19.26
CA GLN A 46 -15.11 17.77 20.52
C GLN A 46 -13.89 17.20 21.28
N SER A 47 -13.87 17.40 22.60
CA SER A 47 -12.72 17.05 23.46
C SER A 47 -12.65 15.59 23.92
N ASP A 48 -13.75 14.81 23.86
CA ASP A 48 -13.79 13.45 24.42
C ASP A 48 -13.64 12.31 23.38
N LEU A 49 -13.51 12.66 22.09
CA LEU A 49 -13.51 11.71 20.99
C LEU A 49 -12.39 10.66 21.07
N VAL A 50 -11.20 11.04 21.57
CA VAL A 50 -10.06 10.11 21.68
C VAL A 50 -10.43 8.89 22.54
N ARG A 51 -11.01 9.13 23.72
CA ARG A 51 -11.41 8.06 24.62
C ARG A 51 -12.53 7.21 24.04
N GLU A 52 -13.61 7.87 23.58
CA GLU A 52 -14.78 7.17 23.04
C GLU A 52 -14.44 6.33 21.81
N THR A 53 -13.55 6.84 20.95
CA THR A 53 -13.11 6.12 19.76
C THR A 53 -12.22 4.94 20.13
N ASN A 54 -11.34 5.08 21.13
CA ASN A 54 -10.44 4.01 21.55
C ASN A 54 -11.15 2.89 22.32
N ASP A 55 -12.33 3.15 22.88
CA ASP A 55 -13.16 2.13 23.54
C ASP A 55 -13.86 1.19 22.52
N ILE A 56 -13.78 1.47 21.23
CA ILE A 56 -14.34 0.61 20.17
C ILE A 56 -13.43 -0.59 19.90
N TYR A 57 -13.89 -1.78 20.23
CA TYR A 57 -13.22 -3.04 19.96
C TYR A 57 -14.10 -3.95 19.09
N LYS A 58 -13.45 -4.83 18.32
CA LYS A 58 -14.19 -5.85 17.58
C LYS A 58 -14.68 -6.95 18.52
N VAL A 59 -15.98 -7.21 18.53
CA VAL A 59 -16.67 -8.14 19.44
C VAL A 59 -16.36 -9.61 19.14
N SER A 60 -15.69 -9.99 18.07
CA SER A 60 -15.47 -11.39 17.72
C SER A 60 -14.11 -11.93 18.17
N GLY A 61 -14.10 -12.63 19.30
CA GLY A 61 -13.12 -13.69 19.61
C GLY A 61 -11.66 -13.33 19.88
N SER A 62 -11.18 -12.16 19.53
CA SER A 62 -9.82 -11.72 19.79
C SER A 62 -9.82 -10.46 20.67
N LYS A 63 -9.33 -10.59 21.88
CA LYS A 63 -9.28 -9.50 22.88
C LYS A 63 -8.44 -8.29 22.46
N ASN A 64 -7.73 -8.34 21.34
CA ASN A 64 -6.78 -7.31 20.91
C ASN A 64 -6.98 -6.87 19.45
N HIS A 65 -8.13 -7.13 18.85
CA HIS A 65 -8.39 -6.69 17.50
C HIS A 65 -9.21 -5.40 17.51
N ILE A 66 -8.54 -4.31 17.18
CA ILE A 66 -9.16 -2.98 17.04
C ILE A 66 -9.87 -2.92 15.69
N ASP A 67 -11.16 -2.59 15.69
CA ASP A 67 -11.85 -2.31 14.44
C ASP A 67 -11.56 -0.86 14.01
N VAL A 68 -10.62 -0.72 13.10
CA VAL A 68 -10.17 0.60 12.59
C VAL A 68 -11.28 1.30 11.82
N ARG A 69 -12.14 0.54 11.13
CA ARG A 69 -13.27 1.11 10.38
C ARG A 69 -14.30 1.72 11.32
N ASP A 70 -14.68 1.01 12.38
CA ASP A 70 -15.66 1.52 13.34
C ASP A 70 -15.16 2.78 14.04
N ARG A 71 -13.85 2.87 14.31
CA ARG A 71 -13.24 4.10 14.83
C ARG A 71 -13.30 5.26 13.84
N ILE A 72 -13.00 5.03 12.58
CA ILE A 72 -13.12 6.05 11.54
C ILE A 72 -14.58 6.48 11.39
N ASN A 73 -15.52 5.55 11.38
CA ASN A 73 -16.95 5.87 11.31
C ASN A 73 -17.39 6.72 12.48
N LYS A 74 -16.95 6.40 13.71
CA LYS A 74 -17.26 7.21 14.89
C LYS A 74 -16.72 8.64 14.76
N ILE A 75 -15.48 8.80 14.26
CA ILE A 75 -14.90 10.13 13.99
C ILE A 75 -15.78 10.93 13.03
N ILE A 76 -16.26 10.29 11.95
CA ILE A 76 -17.10 10.94 10.93
C ILE A 76 -18.49 11.27 11.46
N GLU A 77 -19.10 10.36 12.21
CA GLU A 77 -20.41 10.57 12.86
C GLU A 77 -20.41 11.78 13.78
N GLU A 78 -19.29 12.05 14.44
CA GLU A 78 -19.07 13.23 15.29
C GLU A 78 -18.57 14.47 14.49
N ASN A 79 -18.80 14.49 13.17
CA ASN A 79 -18.40 15.54 12.25
C ASN A 79 -16.88 15.79 12.19
N GLY A 80 -16.07 14.80 12.55
CA GLY A 80 -14.63 14.84 12.35
C GLY A 80 -14.24 14.52 10.90
N THR A 81 -13.10 15.03 10.48
CA THR A 81 -12.47 14.71 9.18
C THR A 81 -11.04 14.23 9.39
N LEU A 82 -10.56 13.41 8.47
CA LEU A 82 -9.18 12.87 8.48
C LEU A 82 -8.37 13.60 7.42
N GLU A 83 -7.33 14.29 7.84
CA GLU A 83 -6.38 14.97 6.95
C GLU A 83 -5.01 14.28 7.00
N TYR A 84 -4.55 13.74 5.87
CA TYR A 84 -3.20 13.18 5.78
C TYR A 84 -2.14 14.24 6.12
N ARG A 85 -1.17 13.88 6.97
CA ARG A 85 -0.09 14.78 7.40
C ARG A 85 1.28 14.33 6.91
N LYS A 86 1.66 13.09 7.22
CA LYS A 86 2.98 12.54 6.91
C LYS A 86 2.98 11.03 7.08
N MET A 87 4.05 10.41 6.65
CA MET A 87 4.34 9.02 6.98
C MET A 87 5.08 8.90 8.32
N ASN A 88 4.94 7.75 8.96
CA ASN A 88 5.73 7.41 10.16
C ASN A 88 7.17 7.00 9.80
N GLY A 89 7.39 6.47 8.61
CA GLY A 89 8.67 6.00 8.12
C GLY A 89 9.28 6.92 7.06
N GLN A 90 10.25 7.76 7.42
CA GLN A 90 10.91 8.68 6.51
C GLN A 90 11.53 7.95 5.30
N ILE A 91 12.21 6.81 5.52
CA ILE A 91 12.81 6.02 4.42
C ILE A 91 11.76 5.62 3.38
N PHE A 92 10.57 5.21 3.83
CA PHE A 92 9.52 4.83 2.87
C PHE A 92 8.97 6.05 2.13
N GLU A 93 8.78 7.16 2.82
CA GLU A 93 8.38 8.43 2.22
C GLU A 93 9.38 8.87 1.13
N ASP A 94 10.69 8.84 1.44
CA ASP A 94 11.75 9.16 0.48
C ASP A 94 11.75 8.21 -0.73
N ASN A 95 11.54 6.91 -0.51
CA ASN A 95 11.41 5.93 -1.59
C ASN A 95 10.20 6.20 -2.49
N LEU A 96 9.08 6.63 -1.90
CA LEU A 96 7.87 7.00 -2.66
C LEU A 96 8.10 8.25 -3.52
N VAL A 97 8.84 9.23 -3.01
CA VAL A 97 9.22 10.45 -3.75
C VAL A 97 10.02 10.13 -5.01
N LEU A 98 10.86 9.09 -5.00
CA LEU A 98 11.57 8.63 -6.22
C LEU A 98 10.62 8.11 -7.30
N ILE A 99 9.44 7.62 -6.93
CA ILE A 99 8.41 7.20 -7.88
C ILE A 99 7.63 8.41 -8.37
N ASP A 100 7.12 9.22 -7.43
CA ASP A 100 6.37 10.45 -7.69
C ASP A 100 6.26 11.30 -6.42
N SER A 101 6.39 12.62 -6.55
CA SER A 101 6.33 13.57 -5.42
C SER A 101 5.00 13.61 -4.66
N ASN A 102 3.93 13.06 -5.22
CA ASN A 102 2.62 12.95 -4.58
C ASN A 102 2.23 11.49 -4.28
N MET A 103 3.18 10.53 -4.36
CA MET A 103 2.85 9.12 -4.22
C MET A 103 2.34 8.79 -2.81
N ASP A 104 2.90 9.40 -1.80
CA ASP A 104 2.45 9.30 -0.41
C ASP A 104 0.99 9.75 -0.25
N ARG A 105 0.61 10.88 -0.84
CA ARG A 105 -0.76 11.42 -0.80
C ARG A 105 -1.74 10.52 -1.57
N ILE A 106 -1.34 10.02 -2.73
CA ILE A 106 -2.17 9.09 -3.51
C ILE A 106 -2.45 7.82 -2.70
N ILE A 107 -1.43 7.27 -2.03
CA ILE A 107 -1.61 6.09 -1.18
C ILE A 107 -2.47 6.45 0.05
N ALA A 108 -2.28 7.64 0.64
CA ALA A 108 -3.10 8.09 1.76
C ALA A 108 -4.60 8.11 1.40
N GLU A 109 -4.98 8.62 0.22
CA GLU A 109 -6.38 8.57 -0.24
C GLU A 109 -6.88 7.12 -0.39
N THR A 110 -6.07 6.23 -0.97
CA THR A 110 -6.47 4.82 -1.11
C THR A 110 -6.62 4.10 0.24
N LEU A 111 -5.86 4.49 1.26
CA LEU A 111 -6.04 3.98 2.63
C LEU A 111 -7.37 4.44 3.25
N LEU A 112 -7.82 5.68 2.97
CA LEU A 112 -9.15 6.12 3.39
C LEU A 112 -10.24 5.31 2.69
N TYR A 113 -10.13 5.04 1.39
CA TYR A 113 -11.07 4.17 0.68
C TYR A 113 -11.10 2.75 1.26
N PHE A 114 -9.94 2.24 1.66
CA PHE A 114 -9.86 0.92 2.29
C PHE A 114 -10.52 0.88 3.68
N TYR A 115 -10.08 1.75 4.59
CA TYR A 115 -10.52 1.69 5.98
C TYR A 115 -11.93 2.27 6.19
N LYS A 116 -12.32 3.28 5.44
CA LYS A 116 -13.63 3.94 5.54
C LYS A 116 -14.67 3.22 4.69
N ASP A 117 -14.40 3.10 3.37
CA ASP A 117 -15.39 2.67 2.39
C ASP A 117 -15.37 1.14 2.15
N GLY A 118 -14.33 0.45 2.64
CA GLY A 118 -14.18 -1.00 2.52
C GLY A 118 -13.73 -1.48 1.15
N ILE A 119 -13.24 -0.59 0.30
CA ILE A 119 -12.68 -0.94 -1.00
C ILE A 119 -11.28 -1.51 -0.77
N ASN A 120 -11.06 -2.76 -1.12
CA ASN A 120 -9.77 -3.40 -0.90
C ASN A 120 -8.99 -3.73 -2.19
N ASN A 121 -9.66 -3.80 -3.33
CA ASN A 121 -9.06 -4.09 -4.63
C ASN A 121 -8.30 -2.88 -5.14
N CYS A 122 -7.04 -3.05 -5.55
CA CYS A 122 -6.23 -1.94 -6.04
C CYS A 122 -6.77 -1.30 -7.32
N ASN A 123 -7.36 -2.06 -8.24
CA ASN A 123 -7.98 -1.49 -9.44
C ASN A 123 -9.19 -0.60 -9.09
N ASP A 124 -10.07 -1.08 -8.19
CA ASP A 124 -11.28 -0.34 -7.79
C ASP A 124 -10.89 0.95 -7.04
N MET A 125 -9.82 0.92 -6.22
CA MET A 125 -9.27 2.12 -5.58
C MET A 125 -8.78 3.15 -6.60
N VAL A 126 -8.09 2.70 -7.65
CA VAL A 126 -7.61 3.59 -8.72
C VAL A 126 -8.77 4.16 -9.51
N GLU A 127 -9.80 3.37 -9.83
CA GLU A 127 -11.01 3.88 -10.48
C GLU A 127 -11.69 4.98 -9.64
N LYS A 128 -11.75 4.81 -8.32
CA LYS A 128 -12.28 5.82 -7.41
C LYS A 128 -11.40 7.08 -7.38
N LEU A 129 -10.06 6.95 -7.37
CA LEU A 129 -9.15 8.09 -7.50
C LEU A 129 -9.36 8.86 -8.80
N GLU A 130 -9.57 8.15 -9.92
CA GLU A 130 -9.84 8.74 -11.24
C GLU A 130 -11.17 9.51 -11.24
N GLN A 131 -12.19 9.01 -10.53
CA GLN A 131 -13.52 9.63 -10.41
C GLN A 131 -13.51 10.86 -9.50
N GLU A 132 -12.90 10.77 -8.32
CA GLU A 132 -12.90 11.83 -7.31
C GLU A 132 -11.83 12.90 -7.56
N ASN A 133 -10.74 12.53 -8.25
CA ASN A 133 -9.62 13.39 -8.60
C ASN A 133 -9.08 14.25 -7.44
N PRO A 134 -8.71 13.67 -6.29
CA PRO A 134 -8.36 14.43 -5.07
C PRO A 134 -7.13 15.34 -5.23
N MET A 135 -6.24 15.06 -6.20
CA MET A 135 -5.06 15.89 -6.48
C MET A 135 -5.31 16.93 -7.59
N ASN A 136 -6.53 17.04 -8.12
CA ASN A 136 -6.89 17.95 -9.20
C ASN A 136 -6.01 17.81 -10.47
N TYR A 137 -5.68 16.59 -10.86
CA TYR A 137 -4.93 16.37 -12.09
C TYR A 137 -5.75 16.71 -13.34
N GLY A 138 -5.16 17.44 -14.28
CA GLY A 138 -5.80 17.71 -15.57
C GLY A 138 -5.99 16.43 -16.42
N ASN A 139 -5.19 15.39 -16.17
CA ASN A 139 -5.34 14.06 -16.74
C ASN A 139 -5.45 13.04 -15.62
N VAL A 140 -6.65 12.54 -15.37
CA VAL A 140 -6.95 11.58 -14.29
C VAL A 140 -6.26 10.23 -14.47
N ASN A 141 -5.88 9.85 -15.70
CA ASN A 141 -5.07 8.63 -15.94
C ASN A 141 -3.72 8.66 -15.19
N ALA A 142 -3.30 9.82 -14.69
CA ALA A 142 -2.10 9.95 -13.86
C ALA A 142 -2.16 9.07 -12.61
N TYR A 143 -3.34 8.87 -12.00
CA TYR A 143 -3.51 8.00 -10.84
C TYR A 143 -3.16 6.55 -11.18
N ARG A 144 -3.76 6.01 -12.24
CA ARG A 144 -3.51 4.64 -12.71
C ARG A 144 -2.04 4.44 -13.06
N TYR A 145 -1.46 5.37 -13.78
CA TYR A 145 -0.05 5.32 -14.16
C TYR A 145 0.86 5.28 -12.93
N LYS A 146 0.72 6.22 -12.02
CA LYS A 146 1.55 6.36 -10.81
C LYS A 146 1.38 5.17 -9.87
N PHE A 147 0.13 4.72 -9.65
CA PHE A 147 -0.14 3.59 -8.78
C PHE A 147 0.44 2.28 -9.33
N LYS A 148 0.39 2.06 -10.65
CA LYS A 148 1.08 0.94 -11.29
C LYS A 148 2.59 1.01 -11.10
N LYS A 149 3.20 2.20 -11.20
CA LYS A 149 4.65 2.37 -10.92
C LYS A 149 4.98 2.02 -9.47
N PHE A 150 4.15 2.41 -8.52
CA PHE A 150 4.32 2.03 -7.12
C PHE A 150 4.28 0.50 -6.93
N LEU A 151 3.24 -0.17 -7.42
CA LEU A 151 3.14 -1.63 -7.30
C LEU A 151 4.32 -2.34 -7.97
N THR A 152 4.78 -1.83 -9.09
CA THR A 152 5.91 -2.38 -9.83
C THR A 152 7.23 -2.20 -9.07
N ALA A 153 7.49 -1.02 -8.52
CA ALA A 153 8.69 -0.78 -7.70
C ALA A 153 8.75 -1.74 -6.50
N VAL A 154 7.61 -1.93 -5.82
CA VAL A 154 7.51 -2.90 -4.71
C VAL A 154 7.74 -4.34 -5.19
N ALA A 155 7.13 -4.72 -6.31
CA ALA A 155 7.29 -6.07 -6.87
C ALA A 155 8.74 -6.36 -7.26
N LEU A 156 9.46 -5.37 -7.78
CA LEU A 156 10.82 -5.51 -8.29
C LEU A 156 11.91 -5.24 -7.26
N GLY A 157 11.56 -4.91 -6.00
CA GLY A 157 12.56 -4.90 -4.93
C GLY A 157 12.50 -3.76 -3.93
N MET A 158 11.74 -2.69 -4.18
CA MET A 158 11.60 -1.61 -3.19
C MET A 158 11.00 -2.11 -1.88
N LYS A 159 11.66 -1.79 -0.77
CA LYS A 159 11.26 -2.18 0.59
C LYS A 159 11.04 -0.95 1.47
N PRO A 160 10.00 -0.93 2.33
CA PRO A 160 9.68 0.26 3.14
C PRO A 160 10.72 0.63 4.20
N ALA A 161 11.53 -0.31 4.63
CA ALA A 161 12.51 -0.11 5.70
C ALA A 161 13.96 0.04 5.21
N THR A 162 14.18 0.07 3.90
CA THR A 162 15.51 0.13 3.30
C THR A 162 15.53 1.25 2.26
N VAL A 163 16.58 2.06 2.29
CA VAL A 163 16.79 3.08 1.26
C VAL A 163 16.85 2.40 -0.11
N TRP A 164 16.04 2.91 -1.03
CA TRP A 164 15.98 2.43 -2.40
C TRP A 164 16.61 3.48 -3.33
N ASP A 165 17.39 3.03 -4.27
CA ASP A 165 18.11 3.90 -5.21
C ASP A 165 17.35 4.09 -6.55
N GLY A 166 16.11 3.58 -6.63
CA GLY A 166 15.30 3.63 -7.85
C GLY A 166 15.57 2.48 -8.82
N LEU A 167 16.50 1.56 -8.50
CA LEU A 167 16.84 0.43 -9.35
C LEU A 167 16.03 -0.82 -9.00
N ASP A 168 15.67 -1.57 -10.03
CA ASP A 168 14.95 -2.84 -9.88
C ASP A 168 15.93 -3.96 -9.48
N GLU A 169 15.73 -4.62 -8.33
CA GLU A 169 16.51 -5.80 -7.92
C GLU A 169 16.17 -7.01 -8.81
N ALA A 170 14.94 -7.13 -9.28
CA ALA A 170 14.45 -8.23 -10.11
C ALA A 170 14.48 -7.87 -11.62
N THR A 171 15.66 -7.77 -12.18
CA THR A 171 15.88 -7.32 -13.57
C THR A 171 15.48 -8.34 -14.64
N GLY A 172 15.33 -9.62 -14.29
CA GLY A 172 14.96 -10.70 -15.22
C GLY A 172 13.47 -10.95 -15.36
N GLY A 173 12.66 -10.38 -14.49
CA GLY A 173 11.21 -10.56 -14.52
C GLY A 173 10.61 -11.06 -13.22
N TYR A 174 9.35 -11.40 -13.29
CA TYR A 174 8.53 -11.81 -12.17
C TYR A 174 7.88 -13.15 -12.43
N ILE A 175 7.99 -14.08 -11.50
CA ILE A 175 7.43 -15.43 -11.62
C ILE A 175 6.37 -15.61 -10.54
N VAL A 176 5.16 -15.95 -10.96
CA VAL A 176 4.05 -16.27 -10.08
C VAL A 176 3.71 -17.76 -10.22
N VAL A 177 3.65 -18.46 -9.11
CA VAL A 177 3.10 -19.82 -9.05
C VAL A 177 1.67 -19.71 -8.52
N THR A 178 0.67 -20.00 -9.38
CA THR A 178 -0.75 -19.90 -9.03
C THR A 178 -1.17 -21.01 -8.06
N LYS A 179 -2.37 -20.91 -7.51
CA LYS A 179 -2.95 -21.94 -6.62
C LYS A 179 -3.10 -23.29 -7.32
N GLU A 180 -3.36 -23.30 -8.62
CA GLU A 180 -3.49 -24.49 -9.45
C GLU A 180 -2.13 -25.10 -9.82
N GLY A 181 -1.02 -24.47 -9.38
CA GLY A 181 0.35 -24.91 -9.67
C GLY A 181 0.88 -24.45 -11.03
N ASN A 182 0.15 -23.60 -11.75
CA ASN A 182 0.64 -23.02 -13.00
C ASN A 182 1.73 -21.98 -12.71
N VAL A 183 2.74 -21.93 -13.58
CA VAL A 183 3.82 -20.96 -13.49
C VAL A 183 3.61 -19.88 -14.55
N LEU A 184 3.39 -18.66 -14.11
CA LEU A 184 3.28 -17.49 -14.96
C LEU A 184 4.59 -16.69 -14.86
N ALA A 185 5.25 -16.48 -15.99
CA ALA A 185 6.47 -15.69 -16.05
C ALA A 185 6.20 -14.37 -16.80
N TYR A 186 6.40 -13.25 -16.11
CA TYR A 186 6.31 -11.93 -16.69
C TYR A 186 7.71 -11.40 -16.96
N HIS A 187 8.06 -11.29 -18.23
CA HIS A 187 9.32 -10.67 -18.66
C HIS A 187 9.20 -9.15 -18.66
N ILE A 188 10.30 -8.48 -18.36
CA ILE A 188 10.37 -7.01 -18.35
C ILE A 188 10.00 -6.40 -19.72
N TYR A 189 10.20 -7.11 -20.81
CA TYR A 189 9.78 -6.67 -22.16
C TYR A 189 8.28 -6.40 -22.29
N ASN A 190 7.46 -7.07 -21.46
CA ASN A 190 6.00 -6.88 -21.40
C ASN A 190 5.60 -6.07 -20.17
N ARG A 191 6.30 -4.99 -19.88
CA ARG A 191 6.10 -4.18 -18.66
C ARG A 191 4.65 -3.75 -18.48
N ASN A 192 3.97 -3.35 -19.55
CA ASN A 192 2.59 -2.92 -19.46
C ASN A 192 1.65 -4.06 -18.99
N TYR A 193 1.84 -5.27 -19.48
CA TYR A 193 1.07 -6.44 -19.04
C TYR A 193 1.37 -6.78 -17.58
N PHE A 194 2.63 -6.68 -17.16
CA PHE A 194 3.00 -6.90 -15.78
C PHE A 194 2.39 -5.86 -14.83
N GLU A 195 2.41 -4.59 -15.21
CA GLU A 195 1.80 -3.50 -14.45
C GLU A 195 0.28 -3.68 -14.33
N GLU A 196 -0.42 -4.08 -15.40
CA GLU A 196 -1.86 -4.39 -15.37
C GLU A 196 -2.15 -5.64 -14.53
N TYR A 197 -1.30 -6.67 -14.61
CA TYR A 197 -1.43 -7.85 -13.77
C TYR A 197 -1.35 -7.48 -12.28
N LEU A 198 -0.36 -6.70 -11.87
CA LEU A 198 -0.22 -6.27 -10.48
C LEU A 198 -1.46 -5.49 -10.02
N LEU A 199 -1.91 -4.52 -10.81
CA LEU A 199 -3.07 -3.71 -10.45
C LEU A 199 -4.34 -4.56 -10.30
N SER A 200 -4.57 -5.50 -11.21
CA SER A 200 -5.77 -6.34 -11.24
C SER A 200 -5.75 -7.46 -10.20
N ASN A 201 -4.56 -7.90 -9.75
CA ASN A 201 -4.41 -9.07 -8.89
C ASN A 201 -3.89 -8.75 -7.48
N THR A 202 -3.89 -7.48 -7.09
CA THR A 202 -3.49 -7.08 -5.73
C THR A 202 -4.63 -6.41 -4.97
N LYS A 203 -4.54 -6.48 -3.64
CA LYS A 203 -5.50 -5.89 -2.71
C LYS A 203 -4.80 -5.37 -1.46
N TYR A 204 -5.45 -4.45 -0.76
CA TYR A 204 -5.08 -4.11 0.61
C TYR A 204 -5.66 -5.13 1.58
N GLU A 205 -4.95 -5.34 2.67
CA GLU A 205 -5.36 -6.22 3.76
C GLU A 205 -5.00 -5.59 5.10
N THR A 206 -5.88 -5.73 6.09
CA THR A 206 -5.61 -5.21 7.44
C THR A 206 -4.57 -6.10 8.12
N ALA A 207 -3.46 -5.50 8.54
CA ALA A 207 -2.44 -6.15 9.34
C ALA A 207 -2.83 -6.16 10.84
N SER A 208 -2.00 -6.77 11.68
CA SER A 208 -2.18 -6.71 13.13
C SER A 208 -1.95 -5.28 13.64
N THR A 209 -2.99 -4.66 14.20
CA THR A 209 -2.93 -3.30 14.74
C THR A 209 -1.94 -3.18 15.90
N SER A 210 -1.91 -4.14 16.79
CA SER A 210 -1.03 -4.16 17.97
C SER A 210 0.45 -4.37 17.61
N ILE A 211 0.75 -5.21 16.61
CA ILE A 211 2.15 -5.46 16.17
C ILE A 211 2.72 -4.24 15.44
N HIS A 212 1.88 -3.58 14.62
CA HIS A 212 2.34 -2.50 13.75
C HIS A 212 1.99 -1.10 14.24
N ASP A 213 1.40 -0.98 15.45
CA ASP A 213 1.17 0.28 16.15
C ASP A 213 0.32 1.27 15.31
N PHE A 214 -0.90 0.85 14.94
CA PHE A 214 -1.84 1.67 14.19
C PHE A 214 -3.30 1.44 14.61
N GLY A 215 -4.20 2.33 14.17
CA GLY A 215 -5.65 2.22 14.40
C GLY A 215 -6.12 2.79 15.74
N GLU A 216 -5.21 3.24 16.60
CA GLU A 216 -5.54 3.98 17.80
C GLU A 216 -5.50 5.49 17.57
N VAL A 217 -6.46 6.20 18.17
CA VAL A 217 -6.45 7.66 18.22
C VAL A 217 -5.56 8.10 19.37
N TYR A 218 -4.69 9.06 19.12
CA TYR A 218 -3.79 9.64 20.12
C TYR A 218 -3.69 11.15 19.99
N SER A 219 -3.37 11.82 21.08
CA SER A 219 -3.19 13.27 21.11
C SER A 219 -1.70 13.62 21.22
N GLU A 220 -1.28 14.57 20.41
CA GLU A 220 0.07 15.13 20.43
C GLU A 220 -0.01 16.65 20.20
N ASN A 221 0.62 17.44 21.07
CA ASN A 221 0.65 18.91 20.98
C ASN A 221 -0.74 19.59 20.89
N GLY A 222 -1.77 18.97 21.46
CA GLY A 222 -3.15 19.50 21.43
C GLY A 222 -3.93 19.21 20.15
N GLU A 223 -3.40 18.39 19.27
CA GLU A 223 -4.08 17.85 18.09
C GLU A 223 -4.24 16.34 18.20
N ASP A 224 -5.31 15.80 17.61
CA ASP A 224 -5.61 14.37 17.61
C ASP A 224 -5.23 13.73 16.28
N PHE A 225 -4.72 12.49 16.37
CA PHE A 225 -4.21 11.75 15.22
C PHE A 225 -4.66 10.29 15.24
N ILE A 226 -4.72 9.69 14.05
CA ILE A 226 -4.83 8.24 13.87
C ILE A 226 -3.81 7.78 12.83
N LYS A 227 -3.23 6.58 13.06
CA LYS A 227 -2.35 5.94 12.07
C LYS A 227 -3.13 4.89 11.31
N LEU A 228 -3.00 4.89 9.98
CA LEU A 228 -3.50 3.83 9.10
C LEU A 228 -2.31 3.11 8.45
N ASN A 229 -2.37 1.79 8.38
CA ASN A 229 -1.24 0.97 7.91
C ASN A 229 -1.47 0.43 6.50
N LEU A 230 -0.43 0.45 5.69
CA LEU A 230 -0.42 -0.11 4.35
C LEU A 230 0.16 -1.52 4.34
N GLN A 231 -0.63 -2.48 3.87
CA GLN A 231 -0.21 -3.82 3.47
C GLN A 231 -0.83 -4.17 2.12
N VAL A 232 -0.02 -4.66 1.18
CA VAL A 232 -0.50 -5.10 -0.13
C VAL A 232 -0.23 -6.59 -0.29
N ARG A 233 -1.25 -7.34 -0.74
CA ARG A 233 -1.16 -8.77 -1.00
C ARG A 233 -1.74 -9.12 -2.37
N PHE A 234 -1.37 -10.26 -2.90
CA PHE A 234 -2.09 -10.86 -4.02
C PHE A 234 -3.50 -11.31 -3.60
N ARG A 235 -4.40 -11.41 -4.58
CA ARG A 235 -5.80 -11.82 -4.39
C ARG A 235 -5.94 -13.31 -4.45
#